data_4ecfae47dadd3427a542eafaf6a61deb
#
_entry.id   4ecfae47dadd3427a542eafaf6a61deb
#
_cell.length_a   1.000
_cell.length_b   1.000
_cell.length_c   1.000
_cell.angle_alpha   90.00
_cell.angle_beta   90.00
_cell.angle_gamma   90.00
#
_symmetry.space_group_name_H-M   'P 1'
#
loop_
_entity.id
_entity.type
_entity.pdbx_description
1 polymer ?
#
loop_
_entity_poly.entity_id
_entity_poly.type
_entity_poly.pdbx_seq_one_letter_code
_entity_poly.pdbx_strand_id
1 'polypeptide(L)' 'MGKLPEKEFRIMIVKMIRNLENKMEKMQESIDKDLEELKNKHTETNNTIAEIKNSLEGINSRMSEIQGGNNF' A
#
# COMPACT_ATOMS: atom_id res chain seq x y z
N MET A 1 47.90 -21.48 0.52
CA MET A 1 47.54 -20.16 0.18
C MET A 1 46.06 -19.99 -0.21
N GLY A 2 45.38 -19.10 0.37
CA GLY A 2 44.09 -18.70 -0.08
C GLY A 2 42.91 -19.51 0.40
N LYS A 3 43.11 -20.67 0.93
CA LYS A 3 41.99 -21.45 1.49
C LYS A 3 41.85 -21.12 2.96
N LEU A 4 40.73 -20.54 3.31
CA LEU A 4 40.39 -20.33 4.71
C LEU A 4 40.20 -21.66 5.40
N PRO A 5 40.58 -21.81 6.68
CA PRO A 5 40.25 -23.00 7.43
C PRO A 5 38.73 -23.21 7.36
N GLU A 6 38.33 -24.45 7.33
CA GLU A 6 36.91 -24.82 7.22
C GLU A 6 36.06 -24.12 8.28
N LYS A 7 36.59 -24.02 9.50
CA LYS A 7 35.91 -23.37 10.61
C LYS A 7 35.63 -21.88 10.30
N GLU A 8 36.64 -21.17 9.83
CA GLU A 8 36.50 -19.75 9.50
C GLU A 8 35.58 -19.53 8.32
N PHE A 9 35.65 -20.41 7.35
CA PHE A 9 34.74 -20.37 6.21
C PHE A 9 33.28 -20.49 6.65
N ARG A 10 33.00 -21.44 7.54
CA ARG A 10 31.66 -21.64 8.09
C ARG A 10 31.18 -20.41 8.85
N ILE A 11 32.05 -19.80 9.66
CA ILE A 11 31.72 -18.60 10.41
C ILE A 11 31.38 -17.46 9.44
N MET A 12 32.16 -17.33 8.39
CA MET A 12 31.92 -16.28 7.38
C MET A 12 30.57 -16.47 6.70
N ILE A 13 30.24 -17.69 6.32
CA ILE A 13 28.97 -18.01 5.67
C ILE A 13 27.81 -17.74 6.64
N VAL A 14 27.91 -18.13 7.88
CA VAL A 14 26.86 -17.88 8.87
C VAL A 14 26.65 -16.37 9.05
N LYS A 15 27.72 -15.60 9.12
CA LYS A 15 27.62 -14.15 9.21
C LYS A 15 26.93 -13.55 7.99
N MET A 16 27.24 -14.03 6.81
CA MET A 16 26.62 -13.58 5.57
C MET A 16 25.13 -13.88 5.56
N ILE A 17 24.76 -15.08 5.98
CA ILE A 17 23.36 -15.49 6.04
C ILE A 17 22.59 -14.62 7.05
N ARG A 18 23.16 -14.38 8.22
CA ARG A 18 22.52 -13.51 9.23
C ARG A 18 22.36 -12.08 8.71
N ASN A 19 23.35 -11.58 7.99
CA ASN A 19 23.28 -10.27 7.37
C ASN A 19 22.13 -10.20 6.38
N LEU A 20 21.99 -11.22 5.55
CA LEU A 20 20.91 -11.31 4.59
C LEU A 20 19.56 -11.39 5.28
N GLU A 21 19.45 -12.19 6.33
CA GLU A 21 18.22 -12.30 7.11
C GLU A 21 17.81 -10.95 7.70
N ASN A 22 18.77 -10.23 8.27
CA ASN A 22 18.51 -8.90 8.83
C ASN A 22 18.03 -7.92 7.76
N LYS A 23 18.65 -7.95 6.59
CA LYS A 23 18.23 -7.11 5.47
C LYS A 23 16.85 -7.48 4.99
N MET A 24 16.54 -8.76 4.94
CA MET A 24 15.22 -9.25 4.54
C MET A 24 14.14 -8.80 5.54
N GLU A 25 14.44 -8.88 6.83
CA GLU A 25 13.52 -8.41 7.87
C GLU A 25 13.22 -6.92 7.72
N LYS A 26 14.26 -6.12 7.48
CA LYS A 26 14.09 -4.68 7.29
C LYS A 26 13.29 -4.39 6.03
N MET A 27 13.54 -5.11 4.97
CA MET A 27 12.77 -4.97 3.74
C MET A 27 11.32 -5.36 3.96
N GLN A 28 11.07 -6.43 4.71
CA GLN A 28 9.72 -6.88 5.01
C GLN A 28 8.97 -5.82 5.84
N GLU A 29 9.61 -5.25 6.84
CA GLU A 29 9.03 -4.18 7.64
C GLU A 29 8.67 -2.96 6.78
N SER A 30 9.58 -2.61 5.87
CA SER A 30 9.33 -1.49 4.96
C SER A 30 8.17 -1.76 4.03
N ILE A 31 8.07 -2.97 3.49
CA ILE A 31 6.97 -3.39 2.63
C ILE A 31 5.65 -3.36 3.40
N ASP A 32 5.65 -3.89 4.62
CA ASP A 32 4.45 -3.91 5.47
C ASP A 32 3.97 -2.49 5.76
N LYS A 33 4.88 -1.59 6.04
CA LYS A 33 4.56 -0.19 6.27
C LYS A 33 3.98 0.47 5.03
N ASP A 34 4.60 0.23 3.88
CA ASP A 34 4.14 0.78 2.61
C ASP A 34 2.75 0.25 2.26
N LEU A 35 2.51 -1.03 2.51
CA LEU A 35 1.19 -1.63 2.29
C LEU A 35 0.13 -1.01 3.18
N GLU A 36 0.46 -0.74 4.43
CA GLU A 36 -0.47 -0.11 5.35
C GLU A 36 -0.81 1.31 4.91
N GLU A 37 0.19 2.08 4.50
CA GLU A 37 -0.02 3.43 3.96
C GLU A 37 -0.88 3.39 2.70
N LEU A 38 -0.62 2.44 1.83
CA LEU A 38 -1.36 2.27 0.60
C LEU A 38 -2.81 1.92 0.89
N LYS A 39 -3.03 1.05 1.86
CA LYS A 39 -4.36 0.65 2.29
C LYS A 39 -5.13 1.84 2.84
N ASN A 40 -4.48 2.67 3.65
CA ASN A 40 -5.09 3.87 4.21
C ASN A 40 -5.46 4.86 3.12
N LYS A 41 -4.57 5.09 2.16
CA LYS A 41 -4.84 5.97 1.02
C LYS A 41 -5.96 5.43 0.15
N HIS A 42 -6.00 4.12 -0.01
CA HIS A 42 -7.06 3.47 -0.77
C HIS A 42 -8.43 3.68 -0.10
N THR A 43 -8.47 3.57 1.22
CA THR A 43 -9.69 3.82 1.99
C THR A 43 -10.14 5.27 1.85
N GLU A 44 -9.21 6.23 1.96
CA GLU A 44 -9.51 7.64 1.76
C GLU A 44 -10.04 7.91 0.36
N THR A 45 -9.41 7.32 -0.64
CA THR A 45 -9.83 7.47 -2.03
C THR A 45 -11.23 6.93 -2.22
N ASN A 46 -11.53 5.76 -1.67
CA ASN A 46 -12.87 5.17 -1.75
C ASN A 46 -13.91 6.05 -1.07
N ASN A 47 -13.58 6.62 0.07
CA ASN A 47 -14.47 7.54 0.78
C ASN A 47 -14.73 8.80 -0.05
N THR A 48 -13.69 9.34 -0.67
CA THR A 48 -13.80 10.50 -1.54
C THR A 48 -14.67 10.19 -2.76
N ILE A 49 -14.49 9.04 -3.36
CA ILE A 49 -15.29 8.58 -4.49
C ILE A 49 -16.77 8.46 -4.08
N ALA A 50 -17.01 7.90 -2.90
CA ALA A 50 -18.38 7.77 -2.38
C ALA A 50 -19.02 9.13 -2.17
N GLU A 51 -18.29 10.10 -1.64
CA GLU A 51 -18.77 11.47 -1.46
C GLU A 51 -19.10 12.12 -2.79
N ILE A 52 -18.22 11.96 -3.76
CA ILE A 52 -18.44 12.50 -5.11
C ILE A 52 -19.69 11.87 -5.73
N LYS A 53 -19.82 10.56 -5.60
CA LYS A 53 -20.96 9.83 -6.11
C LYS A 53 -22.26 10.32 -5.47
N ASN A 54 -22.28 10.49 -4.16
CA ASN A 54 -23.43 11.01 -3.44
C ASN A 54 -23.77 12.44 -3.87
N SER A 55 -22.75 13.28 -4.06
CA SER A 55 -22.95 14.65 -4.54
C SER A 55 -23.54 14.66 -5.93
N LEU A 56 -23.04 13.81 -6.82
CA LEU A 56 -23.56 13.71 -8.19
C LEU A 56 -24.99 13.20 -8.20
N GLU A 57 -25.34 12.26 -7.35
CA GLU A 57 -26.72 11.78 -7.22
C GLU A 57 -27.64 12.90 -6.73
N GLY A 58 -27.17 13.69 -5.77
CA GLY A 58 -27.92 14.84 -5.28
C GLY A 58 -28.16 15.88 -6.37
N ILE A 59 -27.13 16.19 -7.14
CA ILE A 59 -27.22 17.11 -8.27
C ILE A 59 -28.18 16.56 -9.33
N ASN A 60 -28.04 15.30 -9.62
CA ASN A 60 -28.88 14.62 -10.61
C ASN A 60 -30.36 14.64 -10.21
N SER A 61 -30.64 14.41 -8.93
CA SER A 61 -31.99 14.50 -8.40
C SER A 61 -32.57 15.92 -8.56
N ARG A 62 -31.76 16.92 -8.22
CA ARG A 62 -32.18 18.32 -8.37
C ARG A 62 -32.44 18.69 -9.83
N MET A 63 -31.58 18.23 -10.73
CA MET A 63 -31.79 18.45 -12.17
C MET A 63 -33.07 17.81 -12.65
N SER A 64 -33.34 16.59 -12.19
CA SER A 64 -34.58 15.89 -12.52
C SER A 64 -35.81 16.66 -12.04
N GLU A 65 -35.75 17.18 -10.82
CA GLU A 65 -36.85 17.98 -10.26
C GLU A 65 -37.08 19.26 -11.06
N ILE A 66 -35.98 19.94 -11.39
CA ILE A 66 -36.06 21.17 -12.20
C ILE A 66 -36.65 20.86 -13.57
N GLN A 67 -36.17 19.81 -14.22
CA GLN A 67 -36.69 19.41 -15.52
C GLN A 67 -38.15 18.98 -15.44
N GLY A 68 -38.49 18.22 -14.37
CA GLY A 68 -39.85 17.81 -14.13
C GLY A 68 -40.75 18.99 -13.83
N GLY A 69 -40.26 19.96 -13.03
CA GLY A 69 -41.02 21.20 -12.76
C GLY A 69 -41.15 22.12 -13.95
N ASN A 70 -40.21 22.08 -14.86
CA ASN A 70 -40.21 22.89 -16.07
C ASN A 70 -40.80 22.15 -17.29
N ASN A 71 -41.24 20.97 -17.05
CA ASN A 71 -41.82 20.17 -18.14
C ASN A 71 -43.28 20.57 -18.34
N PHE A 72 -43.46 21.29 -19.35
CA PHE A 72 -44.78 21.82 -19.66
C PHE A 72 -45.53 20.93 -20.64
#